data_9004e07de6b861e1d21426477a1c9717
#
_entry.id   9004e07de6b861e1d21426477a1c9717
#
_cell.length_a   1.000
_cell.length_b   1.000
_cell.length_c   1.000
_cell.angle_alpha   90.00
_cell.angle_beta   90.00
_cell.angle_gamma   90.00
#
_symmetry.space_group_name_H-M   'P 1'
#
loop_
_entity.id
_entity.type
_entity.pdbx_description
1 polymer ?
#
loop_
_entity_poly.entity_id
_entity_poly.type
_entity_poly.pdbx_seq_one_letter_code
_entity_poly.pdbx_strand_id
1 'polypeptide(L)'
;MDVASSSAKLPAAVDDTLAMLGSADYIADRSLATAVHLALHLKRPLFLEGEAGVGKTEIAKVLATALTRRLIRLQCYEGLDVASAVYEWDYARQMIEIRLAEAADEDRGEIESTIFSDRFLIKRPLLQALEADISGPPVLLIDELDRTDEPFEAYLLELLSDFQVTIPEIGTIHAAEPPIVIITSNRTREIHDALKRRCFYYWVDYPNAARELEILKRKAPGAAEHLSREVVGFVQKLRAMDLFKLPGIAETIDWTEALMQLDVLELTPHAINDTLGVLLKYQDDIARLQGSEAARLLDQVKAEAAAG
;
A
#
# COMPACT_ATOMS: atom_id res chain seq x y z
N MET A 1 -22.20 -30.71 2.38
CA MET A 1 -20.74 -30.71 2.35
C MET A 1 -20.33 -29.36 2.94
N ASP A 2 -20.04 -29.37 4.24
CA ASP A 2 -19.54 -28.15 4.93
C ASP A 2 -18.12 -27.86 4.44
N VAL A 3 -17.99 -26.86 3.57
CA VAL A 3 -16.71 -26.22 3.31
C VAL A 3 -16.44 -25.36 4.53
N ALA A 4 -15.82 -25.94 5.55
CA ALA A 4 -15.29 -25.19 6.68
C ALA A 4 -14.31 -24.16 6.12
N SER A 5 -14.73 -22.90 6.09
CA SER A 5 -13.92 -21.73 5.78
C SER A 5 -12.77 -21.67 6.79
N SER A 6 -11.61 -22.19 6.41
CA SER A 6 -10.38 -22.07 7.20
C SER A 6 -9.84 -20.64 7.05
N SER A 7 -10.46 -19.69 7.74
CA SER A 7 -9.85 -18.38 7.89
C SER A 7 -8.52 -18.57 8.63
N ALA A 8 -7.41 -18.11 8.03
CA ALA A 8 -6.11 -18.20 8.67
C ALA A 8 -6.16 -17.48 10.04
N LYS A 9 -5.70 -18.17 11.08
CA LYS A 9 -5.64 -17.60 12.44
C LYS A 9 -4.61 -16.48 12.48
N LEU A 10 -4.93 -15.44 13.27
CA LEU A 10 -3.95 -14.39 13.55
C LEU A 10 -2.70 -14.97 14.23
N PRO A 11 -1.50 -14.46 13.94
CA PRO A 11 -0.26 -14.92 14.56
C PRO A 11 -0.30 -14.71 16.08
N ALA A 12 0.11 -15.71 16.86
CA ALA A 12 -0.03 -15.68 18.32
C ALA A 12 1.03 -14.80 19.02
N ALA A 13 2.18 -14.60 18.39
CA ALA A 13 3.29 -13.80 18.91
C ALA A 13 3.89 -12.89 17.83
N VAL A 14 4.72 -11.94 18.26
CA VAL A 14 5.45 -11.04 17.34
C VAL A 14 6.36 -11.82 16.39
N ASP A 15 7.01 -12.88 16.89
CA ASP A 15 7.88 -13.72 16.08
C ASP A 15 7.11 -14.52 15.02
N ASP A 16 5.88 -14.95 15.34
CA ASP A 16 4.97 -15.55 14.35
C ASP A 16 4.53 -14.53 13.29
N THR A 17 4.30 -13.27 13.71
CA THR A 17 3.99 -12.18 12.78
C THR A 17 5.16 -11.92 11.84
N LEU A 18 6.38 -11.89 12.35
CA LEU A 18 7.59 -11.72 11.55
C LEU A 18 7.75 -12.89 10.56
N ALA A 19 7.56 -14.12 11.00
CA ALA A 19 7.61 -15.31 10.15
C ALA A 19 6.51 -15.28 9.06
N MET A 20 5.29 -14.87 9.43
CA MET A 20 4.17 -14.71 8.49
C MET A 20 4.48 -13.69 7.39
N LEU A 21 5.00 -12.51 7.75
CA LEU A 21 5.41 -11.50 6.78
C LEU A 21 6.52 -12.02 5.85
N GLY A 22 7.51 -12.71 6.43
CA GLY A 22 8.60 -13.32 5.69
C GLY A 22 8.15 -14.43 4.73
N SER A 23 7.14 -15.23 5.09
CA SER A 23 6.59 -16.28 4.23
C SER A 23 5.82 -15.74 3.02
N ALA A 24 5.37 -14.49 3.09
CA ALA A 24 4.72 -13.77 2.00
C ALA A 24 5.69 -12.77 1.30
N ASP A 25 6.99 -13.06 1.34
CA ASP A 25 8.06 -12.30 0.68
C ASP A 25 8.20 -10.83 1.11
N TYR A 26 7.83 -10.53 2.35
CA TYR A 26 8.05 -9.22 2.93
C TYR A 26 9.08 -9.29 4.07
N ILE A 27 10.20 -8.60 3.91
CA ILE A 27 11.27 -8.55 4.89
C ILE A 27 10.99 -7.41 5.87
N ALA A 28 10.40 -7.74 7.00
CA ALA A 28 10.15 -6.81 8.09
C ALA A 28 11.27 -6.86 9.13
N ASP A 29 11.48 -5.75 9.83
CA ASP A 29 12.19 -5.77 11.12
C ASP A 29 11.21 -6.13 12.25
N ARG A 30 11.78 -6.41 13.44
CA ARG A 30 10.98 -6.77 14.61
C ARG A 30 10.04 -5.63 15.06
N SER A 31 10.42 -4.38 14.88
CA SER A 31 9.61 -3.24 15.30
C SER A 31 8.36 -3.07 14.43
N LEU A 32 8.50 -3.22 13.11
CA LEU A 32 7.36 -3.27 12.19
C LEU A 32 6.46 -4.48 12.47
N ALA A 33 7.05 -5.66 12.65
CA ALA A 33 6.28 -6.87 13.01
C ALA A 33 5.50 -6.68 14.32
N THR A 34 6.06 -5.97 15.29
CA THR A 34 5.38 -5.62 16.55
C THR A 34 4.21 -4.67 16.30
N ALA A 35 4.39 -3.63 15.48
CA ALA A 35 3.32 -2.69 15.13
C ALA A 35 2.17 -3.40 14.42
N VAL A 36 2.48 -4.27 13.44
CA VAL A 36 1.51 -5.11 12.73
C VAL A 36 0.78 -6.04 13.70
N HIS A 37 1.51 -6.75 14.57
CA HIS A 37 0.95 -7.66 15.56
C HIS A 37 -0.08 -6.95 16.47
N LEU A 38 0.30 -5.80 17.01
CA LEU A 38 -0.58 -5.00 17.87
C LEU A 38 -1.81 -4.48 17.10
N ALA A 39 -1.62 -4.03 15.86
CA ALA A 39 -2.73 -3.56 15.02
C ALA A 39 -3.77 -4.67 14.78
N LEU A 40 -3.31 -5.89 14.47
CA LEU A 40 -4.17 -7.05 14.26
C LEU A 40 -4.95 -7.45 15.53
N HIS A 41 -4.28 -7.52 16.68
CA HIS A 41 -4.89 -8.00 17.92
C HIS A 41 -5.76 -6.97 18.62
N LEU A 42 -5.40 -5.69 18.55
CA LEU A 42 -6.16 -4.60 19.14
C LEU A 42 -7.16 -3.98 18.17
N LYS A 43 -7.26 -4.51 16.94
CA LYS A 43 -8.21 -4.08 15.89
C LYS A 43 -8.16 -2.57 15.67
N ARG A 44 -6.96 -2.00 15.65
CA ARG A 44 -6.70 -0.58 15.39
C ARG A 44 -6.01 -0.39 14.07
N PRO A 45 -6.29 0.69 13.33
CA PRO A 45 -5.59 1.00 12.09
C PRO A 45 -4.07 1.10 12.31
N LEU A 46 -3.29 0.63 11.32
CA LEU A 46 -1.85 0.84 11.25
C LEU A 46 -1.57 1.95 10.25
N PHE A 47 -0.98 3.04 10.73
CA PHE A 47 -0.57 4.19 9.91
C PHE A 47 0.91 4.10 9.60
N LEU A 48 1.23 3.93 8.32
CA LEU A 48 2.57 3.80 7.78
C LEU A 48 2.96 5.09 7.08
N GLU A 49 3.92 5.80 7.61
CA GLU A 49 4.47 7.01 7.02
C GLU A 49 5.92 6.78 6.60
N GLY A 50 6.39 7.44 5.57
CA GLY A 50 7.78 7.32 5.08
C GLY A 50 7.89 7.78 3.63
N GLU A 51 9.10 7.78 3.09
CA GLU A 51 9.38 8.21 1.73
C GLU A 51 8.66 7.32 0.69
N ALA A 52 8.51 7.85 -0.53
CA ALA A 52 7.96 7.07 -1.64
C ALA A 52 8.89 5.89 -1.98
N GLY A 53 8.32 4.76 -2.41
CA GLY A 53 9.11 3.61 -2.86
C GLY A 53 9.71 2.73 -1.75
N VAL A 54 9.44 2.99 -0.45
CA VAL A 54 9.97 2.18 0.68
C VAL A 54 9.15 0.92 0.99
N GLY A 55 8.06 0.65 0.27
CA GLY A 55 7.28 -0.59 0.41
C GLY A 55 6.10 -0.52 1.39
N LYS A 56 5.57 0.67 1.73
CA LYS A 56 4.41 0.84 2.63
C LYS A 56 3.16 0.11 2.15
N THR A 57 2.79 0.31 0.90
CA THR A 57 1.60 -0.30 0.27
C THR A 57 1.69 -1.82 0.20
N GLU A 58 2.91 -2.37 0.07
CA GLU A 58 3.14 -3.81 -0.03
C GLU A 58 2.72 -4.56 1.25
N ILE A 59 2.82 -3.94 2.43
CA ILE A 59 2.41 -4.54 3.70
C ILE A 59 0.94 -4.98 3.67
N ALA A 60 0.05 -4.18 3.10
CA ALA A 60 -1.37 -4.52 3.01
C ALA A 60 -1.62 -5.73 2.10
N LYS A 61 -0.91 -5.83 0.96
CA LYS A 61 -1.00 -6.97 0.04
C LYS A 61 -0.49 -8.25 0.71
N VAL A 62 0.64 -8.14 1.39
CA VAL A 62 1.26 -9.25 2.13
C VAL A 62 0.33 -9.76 3.23
N LEU A 63 -0.27 -8.87 4.01
CA LEU A 63 -1.25 -9.24 5.03
C LEU A 63 -2.49 -9.92 4.44
N ALA A 64 -3.03 -9.40 3.35
CA ALA A 64 -4.17 -9.99 2.66
C ALA A 64 -3.84 -11.42 2.18
N THR A 65 -2.67 -11.61 1.57
CA THR A 65 -2.20 -12.92 1.10
C THR A 65 -1.96 -13.89 2.26
N ALA A 66 -1.18 -13.47 3.26
CA ALA A 66 -0.78 -14.32 4.39
C ALA A 66 -1.97 -14.74 5.27
N LEU A 67 -2.97 -13.87 5.41
CA LEU A 67 -4.19 -14.14 6.17
C LEU A 67 -5.32 -14.72 5.31
N THR A 68 -5.11 -14.89 4.01
CA THR A 68 -6.14 -15.33 3.05
C THR A 68 -7.39 -14.46 3.13
N ARG A 69 -7.20 -13.12 3.16
CA ARG A 69 -8.25 -12.11 3.26
C ARG A 69 -8.39 -11.34 1.95
N ARG A 70 -9.59 -10.86 1.69
CA ARG A 70 -9.83 -9.95 0.56
C ARG A 70 -9.10 -8.64 0.79
N LEU A 71 -8.34 -8.17 -0.20
CA LEU A 71 -7.74 -6.83 -0.21
C LEU A 71 -8.72 -5.85 -0.87
N ILE A 72 -9.04 -4.78 -0.16
CA ILE A 72 -9.82 -3.65 -0.67
C ILE A 72 -8.92 -2.43 -0.61
N ARG A 73 -8.75 -1.74 -1.75
CA ARG A 73 -7.88 -0.56 -1.85
C ARG A 73 -8.69 0.68 -2.14
N LEU A 74 -8.52 1.70 -1.32
CA LEU A 74 -8.91 3.08 -1.59
C LEU A 74 -7.66 3.87 -1.93
N GLN A 75 -7.45 4.19 -3.20
CA GLN A 75 -6.40 5.12 -3.62
C GLN A 75 -6.88 6.54 -3.38
N CYS A 76 -6.16 7.27 -2.53
CA CYS A 76 -6.46 8.66 -2.26
C CYS A 76 -5.90 9.58 -3.36
N TYR A 77 -6.64 10.63 -3.68
CA TYR A 77 -6.27 11.66 -4.64
C TYR A 77 -6.92 12.99 -4.25
N GLU A 78 -6.41 14.08 -4.79
CA GLU A 78 -6.93 15.42 -4.55
C GLU A 78 -8.39 15.55 -5.03
N GLY A 79 -9.29 16.00 -4.15
CA GLY A 79 -10.72 16.09 -4.43
C GLY A 79 -11.49 14.78 -4.26
N LEU A 80 -10.91 13.75 -3.64
CA LEU A 80 -11.65 12.54 -3.27
C LEU A 80 -12.77 12.89 -2.30
N ASP A 81 -14.01 12.59 -2.69
CA ASP A 81 -15.20 12.83 -1.90
C ASP A 81 -15.77 11.55 -1.26
N VAL A 82 -16.73 11.73 -0.36
CA VAL A 82 -17.41 10.63 0.33
C VAL A 82 -18.16 9.73 -0.68
N ALA A 83 -18.76 10.30 -1.72
CA ALA A 83 -19.51 9.51 -2.72
C ALA A 83 -18.57 8.58 -3.49
N SER A 84 -17.39 9.04 -3.86
CA SER A 84 -16.38 8.21 -4.54
C SER A 84 -15.75 7.15 -3.62
N ALA A 85 -15.71 7.40 -2.31
CA ALA A 85 -15.05 6.52 -1.35
C ALA A 85 -15.99 5.50 -0.68
N VAL A 86 -17.28 5.84 -0.51
CA VAL A 86 -18.22 5.07 0.32
C VAL A 86 -19.30 4.40 -0.52
N TYR A 87 -20.16 5.17 -1.17
CA TYR A 87 -21.22 4.65 -2.01
C TYR A 87 -21.72 5.70 -3.00
N GLU A 88 -22.38 5.20 -4.02
CA GLU A 88 -23.08 6.00 -5.02
C GLU A 88 -24.35 5.28 -5.44
N TRP A 89 -25.42 6.03 -5.73
CA TRP A 89 -26.61 5.47 -6.31
C TRP A 89 -26.48 5.33 -7.82
N ASP A 90 -26.85 4.16 -8.37
CA ASP A 90 -26.94 3.93 -9.82
C ASP A 90 -28.16 4.64 -10.40
N TYR A 91 -28.06 5.96 -10.50
CA TYR A 91 -29.14 6.81 -11.00
C TYR A 91 -29.64 6.39 -12.39
N ALA A 92 -28.76 5.92 -13.25
CA ALA A 92 -29.15 5.49 -14.59
C ALA A 92 -30.09 4.26 -14.53
N ARG A 93 -29.75 3.29 -13.71
CA ARG A 93 -30.61 2.11 -13.49
C ARG A 93 -31.90 2.45 -12.73
N GLN A 94 -31.83 3.33 -11.73
CA GLN A 94 -33.02 3.81 -11.00
C GLN A 94 -34.02 4.47 -11.97
N MET A 95 -33.55 5.35 -12.88
CA MET A 95 -34.41 6.00 -13.87
C MET A 95 -35.08 5.02 -14.83
N ILE A 96 -34.39 3.96 -15.23
CA ILE A 96 -34.96 2.89 -16.07
C ILE A 96 -36.05 2.14 -15.30
N GLU A 97 -35.77 1.76 -14.04
CA GLU A 97 -36.72 1.04 -13.18
C GLU A 97 -37.99 1.86 -12.93
N ILE A 98 -37.85 3.16 -12.60
CA ILE A 98 -38.99 4.07 -12.42
C ILE A 98 -39.90 4.07 -13.67
N ARG A 99 -39.31 4.20 -14.86
CA ARG A 99 -40.11 4.21 -16.12
C ARG A 99 -40.80 2.88 -16.40
N LEU A 100 -40.16 1.76 -16.06
CA LEU A 100 -40.74 0.43 -16.20
C LEU A 100 -41.91 0.22 -15.22
N ALA A 101 -41.72 0.65 -13.97
CA ALA A 101 -42.74 0.55 -12.92
C ALA A 101 -43.94 1.47 -13.21
N GLU A 102 -43.70 2.70 -13.70
CA GLU A 102 -44.76 3.62 -14.16
C GLU A 102 -45.58 3.00 -15.34
N ALA A 103 -44.92 2.33 -16.27
CA ALA A 103 -45.54 1.66 -17.38
C ALA A 103 -46.35 0.42 -16.96
N ALA A 104 -45.99 -0.19 -15.81
CA ALA A 104 -46.70 -1.30 -15.19
C ALA A 104 -47.80 -0.88 -14.22
N ASP A 105 -48.03 0.43 -14.00
CA ASP A 105 -48.99 1.02 -13.07
C ASP A 105 -48.76 0.58 -11.59
N GLU A 106 -47.44 0.43 -11.21
CA GLU A 106 -47.03 0.07 -9.85
C GLU A 106 -47.25 1.22 -8.86
N ASP A 107 -47.46 0.89 -7.58
CA ASP A 107 -47.63 1.90 -6.52
C ASP A 107 -46.34 2.69 -6.27
N ARG A 108 -46.50 4.00 -6.06
CA ARG A 108 -45.37 4.90 -5.84
C ARG A 108 -44.53 4.52 -4.63
N GLY A 109 -45.14 4.02 -3.56
CA GLY A 109 -44.41 3.58 -2.36
C GLY A 109 -43.57 2.34 -2.61
N GLU A 110 -44.03 1.43 -3.48
CA GLU A 110 -43.25 0.27 -3.90
C GLU A 110 -42.09 0.66 -4.79
N ILE A 111 -42.30 1.61 -5.71
CA ILE A 111 -41.21 2.16 -6.55
C ILE A 111 -40.12 2.80 -5.71
N GLU A 112 -40.49 3.66 -4.74
CA GLU A 112 -39.55 4.34 -3.86
C GLU A 112 -38.70 3.34 -3.04
N SER A 113 -39.35 2.33 -2.44
CA SER A 113 -38.66 1.29 -1.68
C SER A 113 -37.72 0.44 -2.53
N THR A 114 -38.07 0.23 -3.79
CA THR A 114 -37.25 -0.54 -4.74
C THR A 114 -36.03 0.20 -5.20
N ILE A 115 -36.15 1.48 -5.60
CA ILE A 115 -35.04 2.26 -6.15
C ILE A 115 -33.95 2.57 -5.12
N PHE A 116 -34.28 2.64 -3.82
CA PHE A 116 -33.32 2.83 -2.73
C PHE A 116 -32.96 1.51 -2.05
N SER A 117 -32.98 0.41 -2.78
CA SER A 117 -32.52 -0.89 -2.31
C SER A 117 -31.05 -1.13 -2.64
N ASP A 118 -30.46 -2.16 -2.00
CA ASP A 118 -29.08 -2.61 -2.23
C ASP A 118 -28.77 -2.93 -3.71
N ARG A 119 -29.82 -3.24 -4.51
CA ARG A 119 -29.73 -3.52 -5.96
C ARG A 119 -29.19 -2.33 -6.77
N PHE A 120 -29.45 -1.10 -6.31
CA PHE A 120 -29.06 0.15 -6.97
C PHE A 120 -27.91 0.86 -6.26
N LEU A 121 -27.41 0.29 -5.17
CA LEU A 121 -26.30 0.83 -4.40
C LEU A 121 -24.97 0.37 -5.00
N ILE A 122 -24.19 1.32 -5.52
CA ILE A 122 -22.81 1.07 -5.95
C ILE A 122 -21.91 1.21 -4.72
N LYS A 123 -21.48 0.09 -4.17
CA LYS A 123 -20.62 0.04 -2.99
C LYS A 123 -19.17 0.40 -3.37
N ARG A 124 -18.66 1.45 -2.80
CA ARG A 124 -17.29 1.92 -2.95
C ARG A 124 -16.38 1.30 -1.88
N PRO A 125 -15.04 1.46 -1.95
CA PRO A 125 -14.11 0.70 -1.12
C PRO A 125 -14.39 0.75 0.40
N LEU A 126 -14.78 1.90 0.95
CA LEU A 126 -15.03 2.01 2.39
C LEU A 126 -16.26 1.21 2.82
N LEU A 127 -17.34 1.25 2.05
CA LEU A 127 -18.54 0.46 2.33
C LEU A 127 -18.27 -1.04 2.12
N GLN A 128 -17.56 -1.41 1.05
CA GLN A 128 -17.17 -2.81 0.80
C GLN A 128 -16.35 -3.40 1.96
N ALA A 129 -15.55 -2.57 2.63
CA ALA A 129 -14.72 -3.01 3.76
C ALA A 129 -15.54 -3.29 5.03
N LEU A 130 -16.76 -2.77 5.14
CA LEU A 130 -17.66 -3.02 6.26
C LEU A 130 -18.53 -4.26 6.06
N GLU A 131 -18.59 -4.80 4.84
CA GLU A 131 -19.38 -5.98 4.55
C GLU A 131 -18.73 -7.26 5.07
N ALA A 132 -19.57 -8.19 5.49
CA ALA A 132 -19.10 -9.51 5.89
C ALA A 132 -18.54 -10.27 4.67
N ASP A 133 -17.38 -10.88 4.85
CA ASP A 133 -16.74 -11.74 3.85
C ASP A 133 -16.55 -13.15 4.43
N ILE A 134 -16.75 -14.17 3.60
CA ILE A 134 -16.61 -15.59 4.00
C ILE A 134 -15.18 -15.93 4.43
N SER A 135 -14.20 -15.18 3.95
CA SER A 135 -12.80 -15.34 4.33
C SER A 135 -12.45 -14.61 5.65
N GLY A 136 -13.42 -13.88 6.23
CA GLY A 136 -13.29 -13.04 7.42
C GLY A 136 -13.06 -11.56 7.09
N PRO A 137 -12.77 -10.69 8.08
CA PRO A 137 -12.67 -9.26 7.87
C PRO A 137 -11.60 -8.92 6.83
N PRO A 138 -11.93 -8.09 5.81
CA PRO A 138 -11.00 -7.78 4.74
C PRO A 138 -9.83 -6.92 5.23
N VAL A 139 -8.76 -6.85 4.42
CA VAL A 139 -7.71 -5.85 4.58
C VAL A 139 -8.11 -4.62 3.78
N LEU A 140 -8.34 -3.50 4.45
CA LEU A 140 -8.60 -2.19 3.84
C LEU A 140 -7.29 -1.40 3.78
N LEU A 141 -6.84 -1.11 2.58
CA LEU A 141 -5.72 -0.22 2.32
C LEU A 141 -6.23 1.16 1.92
N ILE A 142 -5.98 2.16 2.75
CA ILE A 142 -6.18 3.58 2.44
C ILE A 142 -4.82 4.13 2.03
N ASP A 143 -4.61 4.27 0.72
CA ASP A 143 -3.29 4.52 0.14
C ASP A 143 -3.10 5.99 -0.21
N GLU A 144 -1.95 6.58 0.20
CA GLU A 144 -1.58 7.98 0.00
C GLU A 144 -2.59 8.97 0.60
N LEU A 145 -2.95 8.79 1.87
CA LEU A 145 -3.93 9.64 2.57
C LEU A 145 -3.55 11.13 2.56
N ASP A 146 -2.27 11.44 2.53
CA ASP A 146 -1.74 12.80 2.42
C ASP A 146 -2.12 13.54 1.12
N ARG A 147 -2.83 12.89 0.20
CA ARG A 147 -3.40 13.52 -1.00
C ARG A 147 -4.85 13.96 -0.86
N THR A 148 -5.51 13.64 0.26
CA THR A 148 -6.88 14.08 0.53
C THR A 148 -6.92 15.41 1.28
N ASP A 149 -8.10 15.95 1.50
CA ASP A 149 -8.31 17.15 2.28
C ASP A 149 -8.72 16.86 3.75
N GLU A 150 -8.75 17.88 4.60
CA GLU A 150 -9.15 17.75 6.01
C GLU A 150 -10.60 17.27 6.20
N PRO A 151 -11.61 17.71 5.41
CA PRO A 151 -12.96 17.18 5.49
C PRO A 151 -13.02 15.66 5.31
N PHE A 152 -12.26 15.10 4.37
CA PHE A 152 -12.21 13.66 4.17
C PHE A 152 -11.53 12.93 5.35
N GLU A 153 -10.48 13.52 5.95
CA GLU A 153 -9.87 12.96 7.16
C GLU A 153 -10.84 12.94 8.35
N ALA A 154 -11.64 14.01 8.50
CA ALA A 154 -12.67 14.07 9.55
C ALA A 154 -13.73 12.97 9.38
N TYR A 155 -14.15 12.71 8.13
CA TYR A 155 -15.03 11.60 7.79
C TYR A 155 -14.42 10.24 8.12
N LEU A 156 -13.16 10.00 7.71
CA LEU A 156 -12.44 8.76 8.04
C LEU A 156 -12.31 8.56 9.54
N LEU A 157 -12.14 9.64 10.30
CA LEU A 157 -12.01 9.62 11.74
C LEU A 157 -13.28 9.06 12.40
N GLU A 158 -14.47 9.44 11.90
CA GLU A 158 -15.76 8.92 12.36
C GLU A 158 -15.91 7.44 11.96
N LEU A 159 -15.70 7.12 10.67
CA LEU A 159 -15.82 5.77 10.14
C LEU A 159 -14.92 4.78 10.87
N LEU A 160 -13.64 5.12 11.07
CA LEU A 160 -12.66 4.22 11.69
C LEU A 160 -12.82 4.11 13.23
N SER A 161 -13.63 4.95 13.85
CA SER A 161 -13.92 4.85 15.29
C SER A 161 -14.89 3.72 15.58
N ASP A 162 -15.96 3.63 14.81
CA ASP A 162 -17.10 2.75 15.07
C ASP A 162 -17.29 1.70 13.96
N PHE A 163 -16.50 1.76 12.89
CA PHE A 163 -16.60 0.90 11.70
C PHE A 163 -18.03 0.83 11.17
N GLN A 164 -18.62 2.00 10.99
CA GLN A 164 -19.99 2.15 10.51
C GLN A 164 -20.11 3.27 9.47
N VAL A 165 -21.15 3.19 8.66
CA VAL A 165 -21.57 4.21 7.71
C VAL A 165 -23.07 4.35 7.76
N THR A 166 -23.59 5.58 7.79
CA THR A 166 -25.01 5.86 7.68
C THR A 166 -25.34 6.32 6.26
N ILE A 167 -26.22 5.56 5.60
CA ILE A 167 -26.81 5.90 4.32
C ILE A 167 -28.26 6.35 4.60
N PRO A 168 -28.65 7.59 4.31
CA PRO A 168 -29.94 8.15 4.74
C PRO A 168 -31.15 7.28 4.37
N GLU A 169 -31.12 6.67 3.19
CA GLU A 169 -32.24 5.88 2.65
C GLU A 169 -32.28 4.43 3.16
N ILE A 170 -31.13 3.89 3.61
CA ILE A 170 -31.04 2.48 4.04
C ILE A 170 -30.88 2.37 5.57
N GLY A 171 -30.24 3.38 6.19
CA GLY A 171 -29.88 3.36 7.60
C GLY A 171 -28.39 3.13 7.85
N THR A 172 -28.03 2.73 9.06
CA THR A 172 -26.64 2.55 9.46
C THR A 172 -26.15 1.13 9.22
N ILE A 173 -25.07 1.01 8.47
CA ILE A 173 -24.39 -0.25 8.18
C ILE A 173 -23.17 -0.32 9.09
N HIS A 174 -23.10 -1.38 9.90
CA HIS A 174 -21.97 -1.66 10.80
C HIS A 174 -21.19 -2.87 10.31
N ALA A 175 -19.88 -2.84 10.44
CA ALA A 175 -19.06 -4.02 10.23
C ALA A 175 -19.34 -5.06 11.34
N ALA A 176 -19.66 -6.29 10.96
CA ALA A 176 -19.79 -7.40 11.92
C ALA A 176 -18.47 -7.70 12.63
N GLU A 177 -17.36 -7.63 11.89
CA GLU A 177 -15.99 -7.62 12.40
C GLU A 177 -15.23 -6.46 11.75
N PRO A 178 -14.47 -5.66 12.54
CA PRO A 178 -13.66 -4.57 12.00
C PRO A 178 -12.68 -5.05 10.93
N PRO A 179 -12.56 -4.36 9.78
CA PRO A 179 -11.53 -4.66 8.80
C PRO A 179 -10.12 -4.43 9.37
N ILE A 180 -9.14 -5.10 8.79
CA ILE A 180 -7.73 -4.82 9.06
C ILE A 180 -7.35 -3.58 8.25
N VAL A 181 -7.15 -2.44 8.90
CA VAL A 181 -6.94 -1.16 8.21
C VAL A 181 -5.46 -0.80 8.19
N ILE A 182 -4.95 -0.58 6.98
CA ILE A 182 -3.61 -0.05 6.73
C ILE A 182 -3.77 1.30 6.03
N ILE A 183 -3.16 2.33 6.59
CA ILE A 183 -3.15 3.68 6.03
C ILE A 183 -1.72 4.01 5.65
N THR A 184 -1.50 4.56 4.45
CA THR A 184 -0.17 5.01 4.01
C THR A 184 -0.14 6.51 3.76
N SER A 185 1.03 7.11 3.98
CA SER A 185 1.33 8.53 3.69
C SER A 185 2.76 8.67 3.21
N ASN A 186 2.97 9.52 2.20
CA ASN A 186 4.30 9.95 1.75
C ASN A 186 4.72 11.28 2.40
N ARG A 187 3.91 11.78 3.34
CA ARG A 187 4.16 13.02 4.07
C ARG A 187 4.27 14.26 3.16
N THR A 188 3.52 14.29 2.07
CA THR A 188 3.44 15.49 1.21
C THR A 188 2.74 16.65 1.93
N ARG A 189 1.88 16.33 2.91
CA ARG A 189 1.32 17.24 3.91
C ARG A 189 1.17 16.52 5.25
N GLU A 190 1.00 17.27 6.32
CA GLU A 190 0.70 16.71 7.64
C GLU A 190 -0.74 16.19 7.71
N ILE A 191 -0.91 15.01 8.30
CA ILE A 191 -2.21 14.40 8.60
C ILE A 191 -2.64 14.84 10.01
N HIS A 192 -3.94 15.10 10.17
CA HIS A 192 -4.49 15.61 11.41
C HIS A 192 -4.21 14.66 12.60
N ASP A 193 -3.73 15.21 13.70
CA ASP A 193 -3.35 14.48 14.91
C ASP A 193 -4.45 13.57 15.46
N ALA A 194 -5.72 13.96 15.32
CA ALA A 194 -6.84 13.18 15.82
C ALA A 194 -6.92 11.80 15.12
N LEU A 195 -6.59 11.73 13.83
CA LEU A 195 -6.52 10.48 13.08
C LEU A 195 -5.31 9.66 13.52
N LYS A 196 -4.12 10.27 13.59
CA LYS A 196 -2.89 9.59 14.03
C LYS A 196 -3.04 8.97 15.41
N ARG A 197 -3.71 9.63 16.37
CA ARG A 197 -3.96 9.11 17.74
C ARG A 197 -4.84 7.86 17.78
N ARG A 198 -5.67 7.61 16.77
CA ARG A 198 -6.49 6.39 16.66
C ARG A 198 -5.74 5.22 16.07
N CYS A 199 -4.60 5.47 15.43
CA CYS A 199 -3.77 4.48 14.74
C CYS A 199 -2.59 4.03 15.58
N PHE A 200 -2.06 2.85 15.31
CA PHE A 200 -0.66 2.58 15.56
C PHE A 200 0.17 3.24 14.48
N TYR A 201 1.22 3.93 14.86
CA TYR A 201 2.08 4.67 13.95
C TYR A 201 3.40 3.93 13.76
N TYR A 202 3.86 3.85 12.50
CA TYR A 202 5.17 3.33 12.18
C TYR A 202 5.79 4.14 11.02
N TRP A 203 7.00 4.62 11.23
CA TRP A 203 7.81 5.22 10.18
C TRP A 203 8.56 4.12 9.42
N VAL A 204 8.31 4.02 8.10
CA VAL A 204 9.01 3.08 7.21
C VAL A 204 10.19 3.80 6.59
N ASP A 205 11.37 3.45 7.06
CA ASP A 205 12.62 4.02 6.58
C ASP A 205 13.16 3.23 5.37
N TYR A 206 14.16 3.82 4.69
CA TYR A 206 14.93 3.09 3.69
C TYR A 206 15.60 1.87 4.33
N PRO A 207 15.62 0.73 3.64
CA PRO A 207 16.32 -0.44 4.16
C PRO A 207 17.83 -0.20 4.22
N ASN A 208 18.50 -0.74 5.23
CA ASN A 208 19.96 -0.81 5.22
C ASN A 208 20.46 -1.81 4.15
N ALA A 209 21.75 -1.78 3.85
CA ALA A 209 22.34 -2.59 2.78
C ALA A 209 22.06 -4.09 2.92
N ALA A 210 22.12 -4.65 4.13
CA ALA A 210 21.89 -6.06 4.37
C ALA A 210 20.43 -6.44 4.06
N ARG A 211 19.47 -5.64 4.54
CA ARG A 211 18.03 -5.85 4.29
C ARG A 211 17.68 -5.64 2.81
N GLU A 212 18.28 -4.63 2.17
CA GLU A 212 18.05 -4.35 0.75
C GLU A 212 18.55 -5.49 -0.14
N LEU A 213 19.71 -6.05 0.17
CA LEU A 213 20.26 -7.21 -0.53
C LEU A 213 19.34 -8.44 -0.36
N GLU A 214 18.79 -8.67 0.83
CA GLU A 214 17.83 -9.74 1.06
C GLU A 214 16.53 -9.54 0.27
N ILE A 215 16.03 -8.30 0.18
CA ILE A 215 14.87 -7.96 -0.66
C ILE A 215 15.16 -8.27 -2.12
N LEU A 216 16.32 -7.84 -2.66
CA LEU A 216 16.69 -8.12 -4.04
C LEU A 216 16.79 -9.61 -4.33
N LYS A 217 17.37 -10.41 -3.43
CA LYS A 217 17.44 -11.88 -3.58
C LYS A 217 16.07 -12.52 -3.73
N ARG A 218 15.03 -11.96 -3.10
CA ARG A 218 13.66 -12.48 -3.19
C ARG A 218 12.91 -11.95 -4.40
N LYS A 219 13.05 -10.64 -4.70
CA LYS A 219 12.26 -9.97 -5.74
C LYS A 219 12.90 -10.07 -7.13
N ALA A 220 14.22 -10.18 -7.21
CA ALA A 220 14.99 -10.37 -8.45
C ALA A 220 15.90 -11.62 -8.37
N PRO A 221 15.33 -12.85 -8.22
CA PRO A 221 16.13 -14.04 -7.94
C PRO A 221 17.05 -14.45 -9.08
N GLY A 222 16.86 -13.91 -10.29
CA GLY A 222 17.74 -14.14 -11.43
C GLY A 222 19.01 -13.28 -11.45
N ALA A 223 19.09 -12.25 -10.59
CA ALA A 223 20.25 -11.39 -10.55
C ALA A 223 21.47 -12.10 -9.94
N ALA A 224 22.64 -11.95 -10.58
CA ALA A 224 23.88 -12.47 -10.03
C ALA A 224 24.15 -11.81 -8.66
N GLU A 225 24.63 -12.58 -7.70
CA GLU A 225 24.88 -12.06 -6.33
C GLU A 225 25.86 -10.90 -6.32
N HIS A 226 26.88 -10.94 -7.18
CA HIS A 226 27.83 -9.86 -7.34
C HIS A 226 27.16 -8.57 -7.82
N LEU A 227 26.33 -8.65 -8.87
CA LEU A 227 25.55 -7.51 -9.38
C LEU A 227 24.63 -6.94 -8.31
N SER A 228 23.93 -7.79 -7.57
CA SER A 228 23.02 -7.36 -6.49
C SER A 228 23.78 -6.59 -5.40
N ARG A 229 24.97 -7.02 -5.03
CA ARG A 229 25.82 -6.32 -4.05
C ARG A 229 26.30 -4.96 -4.57
N GLU A 230 26.72 -4.89 -5.83
CA GLU A 230 27.14 -3.62 -6.45
C GLU A 230 25.97 -2.64 -6.57
N VAL A 231 24.79 -3.11 -6.99
CA VAL A 231 23.56 -2.29 -7.06
C VAL A 231 23.21 -1.73 -5.70
N VAL A 232 23.12 -2.58 -4.67
CA VAL A 232 22.84 -2.13 -3.30
C VAL A 232 23.88 -1.14 -2.82
N GLY A 233 25.17 -1.44 -2.97
CA GLY A 233 26.25 -0.54 -2.57
C GLY A 233 26.14 0.83 -3.25
N PHE A 234 25.84 0.85 -4.54
CA PHE A 234 25.68 2.08 -5.30
C PHE A 234 24.47 2.89 -4.83
N VAL A 235 23.31 2.25 -4.65
CA VAL A 235 22.08 2.91 -4.15
C VAL A 235 22.25 3.46 -2.74
N GLN A 236 22.93 2.73 -1.84
CA GLN A 236 23.25 3.22 -0.50
C GLN A 236 24.14 4.49 -0.53
N LYS A 237 25.09 4.57 -1.48
CA LYS A 237 25.90 5.79 -1.69
C LYS A 237 25.03 6.94 -2.21
N LEU A 238 24.12 6.69 -3.13
CA LEU A 238 23.19 7.70 -3.63
C LEU A 238 22.32 8.28 -2.51
N ARG A 239 21.83 7.44 -1.61
CA ARG A 239 21.02 7.89 -0.47
C ARG A 239 21.79 8.74 0.55
N ALA A 240 23.11 8.68 0.54
CA ALA A 240 23.97 9.55 1.34
C ALA A 240 24.27 10.90 0.66
N MET A 241 23.84 11.07 -0.60
CA MET A 241 24.03 12.32 -1.34
C MET A 241 22.85 13.27 -1.13
N ASP A 242 23.10 14.56 -1.36
CA ASP A 242 22.07 15.60 -1.40
C ASP A 242 21.42 15.60 -2.80
N LEU A 243 20.48 14.68 -3.03
CA LEU A 243 19.66 14.56 -4.24
C LEU A 243 18.27 15.14 -3.97
N PHE A 244 17.63 15.63 -5.02
CA PHE A 244 16.25 16.13 -4.93
C PHE A 244 15.28 15.01 -4.50
N LYS A 245 15.51 13.80 -5.02
CA LYS A 245 14.76 12.62 -4.62
C LYS A 245 15.65 11.39 -4.53
N LEU A 246 15.70 10.81 -3.34
CA LEU A 246 16.44 9.58 -3.10
C LEU A 246 15.71 8.37 -3.71
N PRO A 247 16.43 7.40 -4.31
CA PRO A 247 15.83 6.18 -4.82
C PRO A 247 15.32 5.30 -3.69
N GLY A 248 14.05 4.83 -3.78
CA GLY A 248 13.47 3.86 -2.88
C GLY A 248 13.87 2.42 -3.24
N ILE A 249 13.34 1.46 -2.48
CA ILE A 249 13.56 0.03 -2.76
C ILE A 249 12.89 -0.40 -4.07
N ALA A 250 11.77 0.22 -4.44
CA ALA A 250 11.10 -0.06 -5.71
C ALA A 250 12.02 0.27 -6.89
N GLU A 251 12.62 1.46 -6.89
CA GLU A 251 13.58 1.86 -7.92
C GLU A 251 14.83 0.97 -7.94
N THR A 252 15.27 0.46 -6.79
CA THR A 252 16.40 -0.49 -6.72
C THR A 252 16.05 -1.82 -7.39
N ILE A 253 14.84 -2.33 -7.16
CA ILE A 253 14.35 -3.56 -7.79
C ILE A 253 14.23 -3.36 -9.31
N ASP A 254 13.53 -2.30 -9.74
CA ASP A 254 13.33 -1.97 -11.15
C ASP A 254 14.66 -1.82 -11.89
N TRP A 255 15.63 -1.17 -11.25
CA TRP A 255 16.96 -1.01 -11.84
C TRP A 255 17.73 -2.31 -11.95
N THR A 256 17.63 -3.17 -10.94
CA THR A 256 18.22 -4.52 -10.99
C THR A 256 17.63 -5.33 -12.14
N GLU A 257 16.32 -5.32 -12.30
CA GLU A 257 15.63 -6.01 -13.39
C GLU A 257 16.02 -5.43 -14.77
N ALA A 258 16.13 -4.10 -14.88
CA ALA A 258 16.55 -3.45 -16.11
C ALA A 258 18.00 -3.87 -16.51
N LEU A 259 18.91 -3.91 -15.53
CA LEU A 259 20.29 -4.37 -15.76
C LEU A 259 20.33 -5.85 -16.21
N MET A 260 19.51 -6.69 -15.61
CA MET A 260 19.37 -8.10 -16.04
C MET A 260 18.86 -8.22 -17.48
N GLN A 261 17.88 -7.40 -17.89
CA GLN A 261 17.36 -7.38 -19.27
C GLN A 261 18.40 -6.93 -20.30
N LEU A 262 19.43 -6.20 -19.85
CA LEU A 262 20.55 -5.77 -20.69
C LEU A 262 21.76 -6.72 -20.60
N ASP A 263 21.58 -7.91 -20.01
CA ASP A 263 22.64 -8.91 -19.78
C ASP A 263 23.86 -8.35 -19.03
N VAL A 264 23.66 -7.34 -18.16
CA VAL A 264 24.72 -6.75 -17.33
C VAL A 264 25.01 -7.68 -16.17
N LEU A 265 26.22 -8.23 -16.12
CA LEU A 265 26.67 -9.12 -15.04
C LEU A 265 27.38 -8.39 -13.90
N GLU A 266 27.94 -7.21 -14.19
CA GLU A 266 28.60 -6.31 -13.22
C GLU A 266 28.34 -4.86 -13.59
N LEU A 267 28.34 -3.96 -12.62
CA LEU A 267 28.18 -2.55 -12.89
C LEU A 267 29.44 -1.98 -13.56
N THR A 268 29.18 -1.23 -14.63
CA THR A 268 30.19 -0.43 -15.35
C THR A 268 29.72 1.03 -15.41
N PRO A 269 30.63 2.02 -15.51
CA PRO A 269 30.22 3.41 -15.69
C PRO A 269 29.29 3.63 -16.88
N HIS A 270 29.44 2.84 -17.96
CA HIS A 270 28.58 2.89 -19.14
C HIS A 270 27.17 2.38 -18.83
N ALA A 271 27.04 1.19 -18.22
CA ALA A 271 25.75 0.63 -17.85
C ALA A 271 24.99 1.54 -16.87
N ILE A 272 25.69 2.16 -15.91
CA ILE A 272 25.10 3.11 -14.97
C ILE A 272 24.56 4.33 -15.75
N ASN A 273 25.38 4.99 -16.57
CA ASN A 273 24.95 6.19 -17.31
C ASN A 273 23.76 5.93 -18.22
N ASP A 274 23.70 4.78 -18.87
CA ASP A 274 22.61 4.41 -19.77
C ASP A 274 21.30 4.12 -19.04
N THR A 275 21.37 3.73 -17.76
CA THR A 275 20.21 3.27 -16.97
C THR A 275 19.85 4.20 -15.80
N LEU A 276 20.55 5.33 -15.60
CA LEU A 276 20.26 6.28 -14.51
C LEU A 276 18.79 6.73 -14.48
N GLY A 277 18.13 6.86 -15.62
CA GLY A 277 16.72 7.22 -15.70
C GLY A 277 15.75 6.17 -15.14
N VAL A 278 16.19 4.92 -14.96
CA VAL A 278 15.40 3.90 -14.25
C VAL A 278 15.44 4.16 -12.75
N LEU A 279 16.61 4.56 -12.23
CA LEU A 279 16.86 4.76 -10.80
C LEU A 279 16.46 6.16 -10.31
N LEU A 280 16.77 7.20 -11.09
CA LEU A 280 16.52 8.61 -10.76
C LEU A 280 15.42 9.21 -11.66
N LYS A 281 14.56 10.04 -11.07
CA LYS A 281 13.38 10.61 -11.76
C LYS A 281 13.48 12.12 -12.00
N TYR A 282 14.60 12.75 -11.63
CA TYR A 282 14.84 14.18 -11.81
C TYR A 282 16.08 14.40 -12.65
N GLN A 283 15.96 15.27 -13.65
CA GLN A 283 17.05 15.54 -14.60
C GLN A 283 18.28 16.14 -13.92
N ASP A 284 18.10 16.97 -12.92
CA ASP A 284 19.22 17.59 -12.18
C ASP A 284 20.01 16.54 -11.38
N ASP A 285 19.32 15.56 -10.78
CA ASP A 285 19.95 14.43 -10.09
C ASP A 285 20.73 13.55 -11.08
N ILE A 286 20.14 13.26 -12.25
CA ILE A 286 20.80 12.51 -13.31
C ILE A 286 22.04 13.26 -13.82
N ALA A 287 21.92 14.55 -14.14
CA ALA A 287 23.03 15.36 -14.63
C ALA A 287 24.20 15.46 -13.62
N ARG A 288 23.87 15.51 -12.32
CA ARG A 288 24.86 15.51 -11.24
C ARG A 288 25.68 14.22 -11.16
N LEU A 289 25.06 13.09 -11.54
CA LEU A 289 25.68 11.77 -11.45
C LEU A 289 26.34 11.32 -12.75
N GLN A 290 25.97 11.86 -13.90
CA GLN A 290 26.53 11.45 -15.20
C GLN A 290 28.05 11.64 -15.26
N GLY A 291 28.72 10.71 -15.95
CA GLY A 291 30.13 10.78 -16.26
C GLY A 291 31.04 10.38 -15.10
N SER A 292 31.93 11.28 -14.68
CA SER A 292 32.99 10.97 -13.70
C SER A 292 32.48 10.69 -12.29
N GLU A 293 31.33 11.25 -11.90
CA GLU A 293 30.76 11.05 -10.56
C GLU A 293 30.21 9.63 -10.39
N ALA A 294 29.50 9.11 -11.41
CA ALA A 294 29.07 7.72 -11.41
C ALA A 294 30.22 6.73 -11.34
N ALA A 295 31.29 6.99 -12.10
CA ALA A 295 32.50 6.18 -12.06
C ALA A 295 33.17 6.23 -10.68
N ARG A 296 33.33 7.42 -10.08
CA ARG A 296 33.91 7.61 -8.75
C ARG A 296 33.14 6.85 -7.66
N LEU A 297 31.79 6.92 -7.69
CA LEU A 297 30.95 6.18 -6.74
C LEU A 297 31.07 4.67 -6.91
N LEU A 298 31.11 4.21 -8.16
CA LEU A 298 31.29 2.78 -8.44
C LEU A 298 32.63 2.26 -7.94
N ASP A 299 33.71 3.02 -8.15
CA ASP A 299 35.07 2.67 -7.65
C ASP A 299 35.06 2.54 -6.12
N GLN A 300 34.35 3.44 -5.41
CA GLN A 300 34.20 3.33 -3.96
C GLN A 300 33.47 2.09 -3.53
N VAL A 301 32.36 1.72 -4.23
CA VAL A 301 31.60 0.50 -3.95
C VAL A 301 32.46 -0.75 -4.15
N LYS A 302 33.20 -0.81 -5.27
CA LYS A 302 34.09 -1.95 -5.56
C LYS A 302 35.27 -2.04 -4.56
N ALA A 303 35.81 -0.94 -4.13
CA ALA A 303 36.88 -0.90 -3.11
C ALA A 303 36.36 -1.40 -1.74
N GLU A 304 35.18 -0.97 -1.32
CA GLU A 304 34.55 -1.43 -0.06
C GLU A 304 34.20 -2.92 -0.12
N ALA A 305 33.68 -3.40 -1.26
CA ALA A 305 33.38 -4.85 -1.45
C ALA A 305 34.63 -5.74 -1.45
N ALA A 306 35.78 -5.20 -1.85
CA ALA A 306 37.08 -5.93 -1.84
C ALA A 306 37.75 -5.95 -0.43
N ALA A 307 37.33 -5.05 0.46
CA ALA A 307 37.94 -4.90 1.81
C ALA A 307 37.14 -5.68 2.90
N GLY A 308 35.92 -6.13 2.62
CA GLY A 308 35.04 -6.87 3.54
C GLY A 308 34.84 -8.30 3.12
#